data_3b8f91e49e37cccc82361c85428468d2
#
_entry.id   3b8f91e49e37cccc82361c85428468d2
#
_cell.length_a   1.000
_cell.length_b   1.000
_cell.length_c   1.000
_cell.angle_alpha   90.00
_cell.angle_beta   90.00
_cell.angle_gamma   90.00
#
_symmetry.space_group_name_H-M   'P 1'
#
loop_
_entity.id
_entity.type
_entity.pdbx_description
1 polymer ?
#
loop_
_entity_poly.entity_id
_entity_poly.type
_entity_poly.pdbx_seq_one_letter_code
_entity_poly.pdbx_strand_id
1 'polypeptide(L)'
;MSCVVTEGLAEVMTSNDEAVGPVVIVGAGLAAVRAVEELRQSGYDGELVVVGDEPHLPYDRPPLSKEVVRGDNDDTTLRPQEFYDEQRVDLRLGTAATGVDRERRALLLADGTEIGYGELIVATGLSPRRIPGLPELAGVHVLRSVDESRALRADLREGARALVVGAGFIGCELAASMRGMGLDVVLVEPQPAPLASVLGAQIGALVGRLHTEEGVDVRAGVGLASLTGEGRVSGAVLSDGTELAVDVVAIGIGSVPVTGWLEGSGIELGNGVLCDEVGRTNDPHVWAIGDVAAWRHESGGHKRVEHWSNAGDQAKILAGALTGTGDPSAPAQVPYFWSDQYGLKIQALGTVSPDDDVHMIKDDGRKFVAYYSRDGVLTAVVGLGSAGAVMKMRAKIAAGAPIADLLAATPA
;
A
#
# COMPACT_ATOMS: atom_id res chain seq x y z
N MET A 1 -58.63 17.97 28.73
CA MET A 1 -58.31 18.89 27.63
C MET A 1 -56.99 18.49 27.06
N SER A 2 -57.17 17.81 26.10
CA SER A 2 -56.59 17.57 24.77
C SER A 2 -55.07 17.64 24.69
N CYS A 3 -54.53 16.44 24.60
CA CYS A 3 -53.18 16.11 24.14
C CYS A 3 -53.14 16.32 22.63
N VAL A 4 -52.18 17.07 22.13
CA VAL A 4 -51.77 17.05 20.73
C VAL A 4 -50.39 16.38 20.67
N VAL A 5 -50.38 15.15 20.24
CA VAL A 5 -49.19 14.39 19.90
C VAL A 5 -48.78 14.86 18.49
N THR A 6 -47.59 15.40 18.37
CA THR A 6 -46.92 15.67 17.10
C THR A 6 -46.41 14.34 16.54
N GLU A 7 -47.11 13.85 15.53
CA GLU A 7 -46.58 12.92 14.51
C GLU A 7 -45.63 13.73 13.61
N GLY A 8 -44.42 13.24 13.48
CA GLY A 8 -43.46 13.83 12.58
C GLY A 8 -42.07 13.28 12.80
N LEU A 9 -41.81 12.06 12.29
CA LEU A 9 -40.46 11.56 11.94
C LEU A 9 -40.61 10.13 11.45
N ALA A 10 -40.88 9.95 10.16
CA ALA A 10 -40.54 8.74 9.41
C ALA A 10 -40.91 8.98 7.94
N GLU A 11 -40.30 9.95 7.27
CA GLU A 11 -40.03 9.80 5.86
C GLU A 11 -38.65 9.15 5.75
N VAL A 12 -38.61 7.86 5.90
CA VAL A 12 -37.55 7.02 5.36
C VAL A 12 -37.65 7.19 3.85
N MET A 13 -36.73 7.96 3.28
CA MET A 13 -36.54 8.04 1.85
C MET A 13 -36.15 6.66 1.35
N THR A 14 -37.12 5.87 0.95
CA THR A 14 -36.94 4.75 0.02
C THR A 14 -36.86 5.36 -1.37
N SER A 15 -35.78 6.04 -1.71
CA SER A 15 -35.40 6.21 -3.10
C SER A 15 -34.60 4.99 -3.52
N ASN A 16 -35.29 3.96 -4.03
CA ASN A 16 -34.73 3.11 -5.04
C ASN A 16 -34.47 3.96 -6.29
N ASP A 17 -33.50 4.85 -6.27
CA ASP A 17 -32.76 5.25 -7.46
C ASP A 17 -31.86 4.06 -7.79
N GLU A 18 -32.43 3.11 -8.54
CA GLU A 18 -31.64 2.08 -9.22
C GLU A 18 -30.53 2.81 -9.96
N ALA A 19 -29.30 2.53 -9.62
CA ALA A 19 -28.11 3.06 -10.29
C ALA A 19 -28.27 2.74 -11.79
N VAL A 20 -28.56 3.74 -12.60
CA VAL A 20 -28.77 3.58 -14.05
C VAL A 20 -27.37 3.43 -14.68
N GLY A 21 -26.83 2.23 -14.66
CA GLY A 21 -25.53 1.91 -15.25
C GLY A 21 -24.68 0.95 -14.41
N PRO A 22 -23.56 0.49 -14.96
CA PRO A 22 -22.64 -0.43 -14.27
C PRO A 22 -21.92 0.24 -13.10
N VAL A 23 -21.43 -0.57 -12.17
CA VAL A 23 -20.35 -0.16 -11.27
C VAL A 23 -19.03 -0.30 -12.03
N VAL A 24 -18.35 0.82 -12.24
CA VAL A 24 -17.06 0.87 -12.93
C VAL A 24 -15.94 1.06 -11.91
N ILE A 25 -14.97 0.15 -11.90
CA ILE A 25 -13.80 0.17 -11.00
C ILE A 25 -12.57 0.52 -11.82
N VAL A 26 -11.90 1.61 -11.48
CA VAL A 26 -10.69 2.09 -12.17
C VAL A 26 -9.44 1.70 -11.38
N GLY A 27 -8.62 0.85 -11.99
CA GLY A 27 -7.47 0.18 -11.40
C GLY A 27 -7.74 -1.32 -11.27
N ALA A 28 -6.85 -2.15 -11.82
CA ALA A 28 -6.96 -3.61 -11.81
C ALA A 28 -5.97 -4.24 -10.82
N GLY A 29 -5.91 -3.72 -9.59
CA GLY A 29 -5.09 -4.26 -8.50
C GLY A 29 -5.92 -4.99 -7.43
N LEU A 30 -5.29 -5.25 -6.29
CA LEU A 30 -5.90 -5.94 -5.14
C LEU A 30 -7.23 -5.29 -4.70
N ALA A 31 -7.27 -3.95 -4.61
CA ALA A 31 -8.46 -3.24 -4.17
C ALA A 31 -9.66 -3.49 -5.09
N ALA A 32 -9.43 -3.53 -6.42
CA ALA A 32 -10.47 -3.84 -7.39
C ALA A 32 -10.98 -5.28 -7.25
N VAL A 33 -10.08 -6.26 -7.10
CA VAL A 33 -10.47 -7.67 -6.88
C VAL A 33 -11.32 -7.80 -5.62
N ARG A 34 -10.89 -7.15 -4.52
CA ARG A 34 -11.66 -7.15 -3.27
C ARG A 34 -13.01 -6.45 -3.41
N ALA A 35 -13.08 -5.35 -4.17
CA ALA A 35 -14.37 -4.69 -4.44
C ALA A 35 -15.32 -5.60 -5.22
N VAL A 36 -14.85 -6.31 -6.24
CA VAL A 36 -15.66 -7.30 -6.96
C VAL A 36 -16.19 -8.39 -6.03
N GLU A 37 -15.30 -8.99 -5.23
CA GLU A 37 -15.64 -10.04 -4.25
C GLU A 37 -16.70 -9.56 -3.25
N GLU A 38 -16.46 -8.42 -2.61
CA GLU A 38 -17.33 -7.88 -1.56
C GLU A 38 -18.69 -7.38 -2.11
N LEU A 39 -18.71 -6.77 -3.30
CA LEU A 39 -19.96 -6.37 -3.96
C LEU A 39 -20.83 -7.60 -4.25
N ARG A 40 -20.27 -8.67 -4.79
CA ARG A 40 -21.01 -9.92 -5.05
C ARG A 40 -21.48 -10.58 -3.75
N GLN A 41 -20.64 -10.62 -2.72
CA GLN A 41 -21.00 -11.14 -1.39
C GLN A 41 -22.12 -10.33 -0.73
N SER A 42 -22.14 -9.01 -0.95
CA SER A 42 -23.17 -8.11 -0.44
C SER A 42 -24.48 -8.14 -1.28
N GLY A 43 -24.56 -9.00 -2.29
CA GLY A 43 -25.75 -9.22 -3.11
C GLY A 43 -25.91 -8.25 -4.30
N TYR A 44 -24.86 -7.52 -4.69
CA TYR A 44 -24.91 -6.71 -5.90
C TYR A 44 -24.89 -7.59 -7.14
N ASP A 45 -25.98 -7.61 -7.91
CA ASP A 45 -26.16 -8.43 -9.11
C ASP A 45 -25.97 -7.65 -10.43
N GLY A 46 -25.79 -6.32 -10.36
CA GLY A 46 -25.61 -5.43 -11.52
C GLY A 46 -24.31 -5.70 -12.29
N GLU A 47 -24.13 -4.99 -13.39
CA GLU A 47 -22.92 -5.07 -14.21
C GLU A 47 -21.71 -4.50 -13.46
N LEU A 48 -20.57 -5.19 -13.57
CA LEU A 48 -19.27 -4.76 -13.07
C LEU A 48 -18.30 -4.61 -14.23
N VAL A 49 -17.64 -3.46 -14.31
CA VAL A 49 -16.55 -3.20 -15.27
C VAL A 49 -15.30 -2.88 -14.48
N VAL A 50 -14.19 -3.55 -14.77
CA VAL A 50 -12.87 -3.24 -14.19
C VAL A 50 -11.95 -2.76 -15.29
N VAL A 51 -11.37 -1.57 -15.13
CA VAL A 51 -10.45 -0.95 -16.08
C VAL A 51 -9.06 -0.90 -15.49
N GLY A 52 -8.06 -1.43 -16.21
CA GLY A 52 -6.66 -1.43 -15.81
C GLY A 52 -5.73 -0.95 -16.92
N ASP A 53 -4.70 -0.17 -16.56
CA ASP A 53 -3.67 0.32 -17.48
C ASP A 53 -2.65 -0.76 -17.86
N GLU A 54 -2.44 -1.75 -16.99
CA GLU A 54 -1.57 -2.89 -17.26
C GLU A 54 -2.29 -3.98 -18.06
N PRO A 55 -1.62 -4.69 -18.99
CA PRO A 55 -2.24 -5.74 -19.81
C PRO A 55 -2.39 -7.08 -19.09
N HIS A 56 -2.01 -7.15 -17.83
CA HIS A 56 -1.99 -8.36 -17.01
C HIS A 56 -3.29 -8.53 -16.22
N LEU A 57 -3.72 -9.79 -15.99
CA LEU A 57 -4.73 -10.08 -14.98
C LEU A 57 -4.33 -9.47 -13.64
N PRO A 58 -5.29 -9.03 -12.80
CA PRO A 58 -4.98 -8.52 -11.47
C PRO A 58 -4.08 -9.47 -10.67
N TYR A 59 -2.98 -8.96 -10.15
CA TYR A 59 -1.95 -9.73 -9.48
C TYR A 59 -1.52 -9.10 -8.15
N ASP A 60 -0.91 -9.92 -7.29
CA ASP A 60 -0.41 -9.51 -5.98
C ASP A 60 0.96 -8.83 -6.11
N ARG A 61 1.11 -7.63 -5.54
CA ARG A 61 2.34 -6.82 -5.66
C ARG A 61 3.42 -7.17 -4.62
N PRO A 62 3.12 -7.60 -3.39
CA PRO A 62 4.15 -7.95 -2.40
C PRO A 62 5.19 -8.97 -2.88
N PRO A 63 4.91 -9.94 -3.76
CA PRO A 63 5.92 -10.83 -4.30
C PRO A 63 6.93 -10.19 -5.25
N LEU A 64 6.64 -9.00 -5.82
CA LEU A 64 7.46 -8.37 -6.86
C LEU A 64 8.88 -8.03 -6.39
N SER A 65 9.05 -7.64 -5.12
CA SER A 65 10.36 -7.36 -4.49
C SER A 65 11.07 -8.61 -3.96
N LYS A 66 10.43 -9.77 -4.05
CA LYS A 66 10.86 -11.04 -3.44
C LYS A 66 10.94 -12.16 -4.47
N GLU A 67 9.88 -12.97 -4.56
CA GLU A 67 9.85 -14.19 -5.37
C GLU A 67 9.98 -13.90 -6.87
N VAL A 68 9.32 -12.83 -7.36
CA VAL A 68 9.35 -12.47 -8.79
C VAL A 68 10.71 -11.94 -9.20
N VAL A 69 11.29 -11.02 -8.43
CA VAL A 69 12.62 -10.46 -8.74
C VAL A 69 13.73 -11.52 -8.65
N ARG A 70 13.58 -12.53 -7.76
CA ARG A 70 14.51 -13.66 -7.68
C ARG A 70 14.28 -14.72 -8.75
N GLY A 71 13.12 -14.73 -9.40
CA GLY A 71 12.74 -15.75 -10.37
C GLY A 71 12.22 -17.05 -9.73
N ASP A 72 11.84 -17.00 -8.46
CA ASP A 72 11.29 -18.16 -7.73
C ASP A 72 9.83 -18.43 -8.10
N ASN A 73 9.08 -17.36 -8.46
CA ASN A 73 7.69 -17.41 -8.89
C ASN A 73 7.41 -16.30 -9.91
N ASP A 74 6.86 -16.64 -11.05
CA ASP A 74 6.48 -15.67 -12.10
C ASP A 74 4.96 -15.43 -12.16
N ASP A 75 4.15 -16.24 -11.51
CA ASP A 75 2.69 -16.10 -11.45
C ASP A 75 2.26 -15.63 -10.04
N THR A 76 1.80 -14.40 -9.99
CA THR A 76 1.24 -13.79 -8.78
C THR A 76 -0.22 -13.37 -8.97
N THR A 77 -0.91 -13.94 -9.97
CA THR A 77 -2.30 -13.66 -10.31
C THR A 77 -3.22 -13.87 -9.09
N LEU A 78 -4.02 -12.87 -8.75
CA LEU A 78 -4.94 -12.92 -7.61
C LEU A 78 -6.13 -13.84 -7.87
N ARG A 79 -6.68 -13.77 -9.08
CA ARG A 79 -7.80 -14.60 -9.54
C ARG A 79 -7.60 -14.94 -11.01
N PRO A 80 -7.90 -16.19 -11.44
CA PRO A 80 -7.83 -16.56 -12.84
C PRO A 80 -8.98 -15.92 -13.65
N GLN A 81 -8.89 -15.95 -14.97
CA GLN A 81 -9.89 -15.36 -15.88
C GLN A 81 -11.30 -15.92 -15.60
N GLU A 82 -11.42 -17.20 -15.32
CA GLU A 82 -12.68 -17.88 -15.05
C GLU A 82 -13.45 -17.25 -13.87
N PHE A 83 -12.72 -16.74 -12.87
CA PHE A 83 -13.35 -16.01 -11.75
C PHE A 83 -14.11 -14.76 -12.25
N TYR A 84 -13.49 -13.96 -13.13
CA TYR A 84 -14.13 -12.74 -13.65
C TYR A 84 -15.33 -13.09 -14.55
N ASP A 85 -15.23 -14.15 -15.32
CA ASP A 85 -16.32 -14.66 -16.17
C ASP A 85 -17.50 -15.13 -15.30
N GLU A 86 -17.25 -15.90 -14.25
CA GLU A 86 -18.27 -16.37 -13.29
C GLU A 86 -18.92 -15.22 -12.53
N GLN A 87 -18.11 -14.19 -12.15
CA GLN A 87 -18.62 -13.00 -11.49
C GLN A 87 -19.25 -11.98 -12.46
N ARG A 88 -19.31 -12.28 -13.75
CA ARG A 88 -19.86 -11.40 -14.81
C ARG A 88 -19.20 -10.01 -14.77
N VAL A 89 -17.87 -9.98 -14.77
CA VAL A 89 -17.05 -8.76 -14.78
C VAL A 89 -16.53 -8.52 -16.19
N ASP A 90 -16.84 -7.37 -16.77
CA ASP A 90 -16.19 -6.88 -18.00
C ASP A 90 -14.79 -6.35 -17.63
N LEU A 91 -13.75 -7.13 -17.95
CA LEU A 91 -12.37 -6.83 -17.58
C LEU A 91 -11.64 -6.18 -18.76
N ARG A 92 -11.41 -4.87 -18.67
CA ARG A 92 -10.73 -4.05 -19.70
C ARG A 92 -9.31 -3.71 -19.27
N LEU A 93 -8.36 -4.51 -19.72
CA LEU A 93 -6.94 -4.38 -19.40
C LEU A 93 -6.15 -3.71 -20.52
N GLY A 94 -4.99 -3.11 -20.18
CA GLY A 94 -4.11 -2.44 -21.13
C GLY A 94 -4.64 -1.08 -21.61
N THR A 95 -5.60 -0.48 -20.90
CA THR A 95 -6.08 0.87 -21.20
C THR A 95 -6.20 1.70 -19.93
N ALA A 96 -5.60 2.90 -19.95
CA ALA A 96 -5.62 3.82 -18.82
C ALA A 96 -6.87 4.72 -18.83
N ALA A 97 -7.38 5.04 -17.65
CA ALA A 97 -8.31 6.13 -17.48
C ALA A 97 -7.58 7.48 -17.66
N THR A 98 -8.19 8.42 -18.38
CA THR A 98 -7.63 9.73 -18.68
C THR A 98 -8.46 10.90 -18.13
N GLY A 99 -9.69 10.63 -17.71
CA GLY A 99 -10.57 11.64 -17.14
C GLY A 99 -11.92 11.08 -16.73
N VAL A 100 -12.69 11.89 -16.04
CA VAL A 100 -14.08 11.60 -15.68
C VAL A 100 -14.96 12.83 -15.93
N ASP A 101 -16.06 12.63 -16.64
CA ASP A 101 -17.14 13.60 -16.81
C ASP A 101 -18.25 13.24 -15.81
N ARG A 102 -18.33 13.99 -14.72
CA ARG A 102 -19.29 13.74 -13.63
C ARG A 102 -20.73 14.07 -14.02
N GLU A 103 -20.94 15.08 -14.88
CA GLU A 103 -22.28 15.48 -15.31
C GLU A 103 -22.93 14.40 -16.19
N ARG A 104 -22.11 13.79 -17.08
CA ARG A 104 -22.54 12.71 -17.97
C ARG A 104 -22.38 11.33 -17.33
N ARG A 105 -21.75 11.23 -16.18
CA ARG A 105 -21.32 9.99 -15.54
C ARG A 105 -20.55 9.10 -16.52
N ALA A 106 -19.51 9.63 -17.13
CA ALA A 106 -18.71 8.94 -18.12
C ALA A 106 -17.22 8.93 -17.72
N LEU A 107 -16.62 7.74 -17.74
CA LEU A 107 -15.18 7.52 -17.63
C LEU A 107 -14.56 7.62 -19.01
N LEU A 108 -13.48 8.40 -19.16
CA LEU A 108 -12.74 8.59 -20.39
C LEU A 108 -11.48 7.72 -20.39
N LEU A 109 -11.23 7.00 -21.48
CA LEU A 109 -10.10 6.09 -21.63
C LEU A 109 -9.06 6.62 -22.63
N ALA A 110 -7.83 6.14 -22.53
CA ALA A 110 -6.71 6.56 -23.37
C ALA A 110 -6.88 6.19 -24.86
N ASP A 111 -7.66 5.16 -25.17
CA ASP A 111 -8.00 4.73 -26.52
C ASP A 111 -9.14 5.56 -27.16
N GLY A 112 -9.65 6.56 -26.44
CA GLY A 112 -10.74 7.43 -26.87
C GLY A 112 -12.14 6.86 -26.60
N THR A 113 -12.25 5.69 -25.99
CA THR A 113 -13.57 5.14 -25.59
C THR A 113 -14.08 5.82 -24.33
N GLU A 114 -15.42 5.83 -24.16
CA GLU A 114 -16.10 6.30 -22.97
C GLU A 114 -16.92 5.15 -22.36
N ILE A 115 -16.97 5.08 -21.04
CA ILE A 115 -17.79 4.11 -20.30
C ILE A 115 -18.73 4.89 -19.37
N GLY A 116 -20.05 4.78 -19.62
CA GLY A 116 -21.04 5.30 -18.68
C GLY A 116 -21.05 4.49 -17.39
N TYR A 117 -21.23 5.15 -16.24
CA TYR A 117 -21.29 4.47 -14.94
C TYR A 117 -22.52 4.89 -14.14
N GLY A 118 -23.06 3.95 -13.37
CA GLY A 118 -23.96 4.24 -12.26
C GLY A 118 -23.17 4.69 -11.04
N GLU A 119 -22.15 3.91 -10.69
CA GLU A 119 -21.20 4.19 -9.63
C GLU A 119 -19.75 4.01 -10.14
N LEU A 120 -18.85 4.89 -9.74
CA LEU A 120 -17.42 4.85 -10.10
C LEU A 120 -16.57 4.62 -8.86
N ILE A 121 -15.75 3.59 -8.87
CA ILE A 121 -14.82 3.26 -7.77
C ILE A 121 -13.38 3.51 -8.23
N VAL A 122 -12.70 4.47 -7.63
CA VAL A 122 -11.29 4.78 -7.88
C VAL A 122 -10.43 3.83 -7.04
N ALA A 123 -9.66 2.95 -7.70
CA ALA A 123 -8.78 1.96 -7.10
C ALA A 123 -7.38 1.94 -7.76
N THR A 124 -6.95 3.08 -8.30
CA THR A 124 -5.73 3.24 -9.13
C THR A 124 -4.42 3.08 -8.36
N GLY A 125 -4.46 3.09 -7.03
CA GLY A 125 -3.30 2.83 -6.19
C GLY A 125 -2.22 3.92 -6.28
N LEU A 126 -0.96 3.50 -6.39
CA LEU A 126 0.22 4.34 -6.27
C LEU A 126 1.15 4.18 -7.48
N SER A 127 1.95 5.23 -7.73
CA SER A 127 3.09 5.24 -8.65
C SER A 127 4.38 5.51 -7.87
N PRO A 128 5.52 4.89 -8.24
CA PRO A 128 6.80 5.15 -7.58
C PRO A 128 7.26 6.59 -7.75
N ARG A 129 7.83 7.16 -6.70
CA ARG A 129 8.54 8.44 -6.81
C ARG A 129 9.80 8.27 -7.64
N ARG A 130 10.07 9.25 -8.49
CA ARG A 130 11.31 9.36 -9.23
C ARG A 130 12.14 10.53 -8.68
N ILE A 131 13.46 10.43 -8.75
CA ILE A 131 14.35 11.53 -8.36
C ILE A 131 14.46 12.47 -9.59
N PRO A 132 14.03 13.74 -9.47
CA PRO A 132 14.13 14.67 -10.57
C PRO A 132 15.59 14.91 -11.00
N GLY A 133 15.83 15.05 -12.31
CA GLY A 133 17.14 15.40 -12.86
C GLY A 133 18.14 14.25 -12.94
N LEU A 134 17.79 13.03 -12.56
CA LEU A 134 18.64 11.88 -12.86
C LEU A 134 18.62 11.57 -14.36
N PRO A 135 19.77 11.16 -14.94
CA PRO A 135 19.83 10.76 -16.35
C PRO A 135 19.03 9.47 -16.57
N GLU A 136 18.41 9.35 -17.73
CA GLU A 136 17.80 8.10 -18.19
C GLU A 136 18.88 7.12 -18.63
N LEU A 137 19.19 6.14 -17.82
CA LEU A 137 20.21 5.12 -18.05
C LEU A 137 19.59 3.73 -17.93
N ALA A 138 19.95 2.81 -18.83
CA ALA A 138 19.65 1.40 -18.62
C ALA A 138 20.29 0.92 -17.31
N GLY A 139 19.65 -0.03 -16.63
CA GLY A 139 20.10 -0.52 -15.32
C GLY A 139 19.67 0.34 -14.14
N VAL A 140 18.83 1.37 -14.36
CA VAL A 140 18.18 2.16 -13.32
C VAL A 140 16.69 1.81 -13.29
N HIS A 141 16.22 1.30 -12.16
CA HIS A 141 14.89 0.73 -12.01
C HIS A 141 14.13 1.37 -10.85
N VAL A 142 12.82 1.42 -11.00
CA VAL A 142 11.83 1.55 -9.92
C VAL A 142 11.06 0.25 -9.83
N LEU A 143 10.24 0.05 -8.79
CA LEU A 143 9.45 -1.16 -8.64
C LEU A 143 8.02 -0.85 -8.23
N ARG A 144 7.07 -1.18 -9.11
CA ARG A 144 5.63 -1.17 -8.84
C ARG A 144 4.90 -2.26 -9.61
N SER A 145 5.27 -2.50 -10.88
CA SER A 145 4.61 -3.46 -11.76
C SER A 145 5.41 -4.76 -11.91
N VAL A 146 4.73 -5.81 -12.38
CA VAL A 146 5.37 -7.10 -12.68
C VAL A 146 6.42 -6.96 -13.78
N ASP A 147 6.18 -6.08 -14.77
CA ASP A 147 7.12 -5.84 -15.86
C ASP A 147 8.37 -5.10 -15.36
N GLU A 148 8.22 -4.15 -14.43
CA GLU A 148 9.38 -3.50 -13.78
C GLU A 148 10.18 -4.51 -12.94
N SER A 149 9.53 -5.43 -12.23
CA SER A 149 10.20 -6.49 -11.50
C SER A 149 10.99 -7.43 -12.42
N ARG A 150 10.39 -7.82 -13.55
CA ARG A 150 11.05 -8.65 -14.58
C ARG A 150 12.21 -7.91 -15.26
N ALA A 151 12.04 -6.61 -15.55
CA ALA A 151 13.10 -5.78 -16.11
C ALA A 151 14.28 -5.63 -15.15
N LEU A 152 13.99 -5.39 -13.86
CA LEU A 152 15.02 -5.37 -12.82
C LEU A 152 15.75 -6.71 -12.75
N ARG A 153 15.02 -7.84 -12.66
CA ARG A 153 15.59 -9.20 -12.63
C ARG A 153 16.54 -9.47 -13.79
N ALA A 154 16.22 -8.99 -14.99
CA ALA A 154 17.06 -9.19 -16.16
C ALA A 154 18.45 -8.55 -16.04
N ASP A 155 18.60 -7.54 -15.20
CA ASP A 155 19.87 -6.86 -14.91
C ASP A 155 20.61 -7.44 -13.70
N LEU A 156 19.97 -8.28 -12.87
CA LEU A 156 20.60 -8.88 -11.69
C LEU A 156 21.47 -10.07 -12.10
N ARG A 157 22.74 -10.05 -11.71
CA ARG A 157 23.73 -11.11 -11.95
C ARG A 157 24.57 -11.31 -10.71
N GLU A 158 24.93 -12.54 -10.43
CA GLU A 158 25.85 -12.86 -9.33
C GLU A 158 27.14 -12.04 -9.44
N GLY A 159 27.58 -11.46 -8.35
CA GLY A 159 28.74 -10.58 -8.26
C GLY A 159 28.56 -9.17 -8.85
N ALA A 160 27.38 -8.82 -9.37
CA ALA A 160 27.10 -7.45 -9.77
C ALA A 160 26.97 -6.53 -8.56
N ARG A 161 27.35 -5.26 -8.74
CA ARG A 161 27.29 -4.22 -7.72
C ARG A 161 25.95 -3.51 -7.82
N ALA A 162 25.10 -3.72 -6.84
CA ALA A 162 23.78 -3.14 -6.75
C ALA A 162 23.74 -1.95 -5.78
N LEU A 163 23.13 -0.85 -6.21
CA LEU A 163 22.77 0.26 -5.33
C LEU A 163 21.27 0.28 -5.15
N VAL A 164 20.82 0.16 -3.91
CA VAL A 164 19.42 0.38 -3.52
C VAL A 164 19.30 1.75 -2.88
N VAL A 165 18.45 2.61 -3.44
CA VAL A 165 18.23 3.98 -2.98
C VAL A 165 16.91 4.07 -2.26
N GLY A 166 16.94 4.37 -0.96
CA GLY A 166 15.83 4.38 -0.03
C GLY A 166 15.68 3.05 0.70
N ALA A 167 15.70 3.11 2.03
CA ALA A 167 15.55 1.96 2.91
C ALA A 167 14.16 1.90 3.57
N GLY A 168 13.11 2.17 2.79
CA GLY A 168 11.73 1.79 3.09
C GLY A 168 11.53 0.28 2.95
N PHE A 169 10.29 -0.21 3.11
CA PHE A 169 10.00 -1.65 3.02
C PHE A 169 10.47 -2.27 1.70
N ILE A 170 10.12 -1.68 0.56
CA ILE A 170 10.49 -2.19 -0.76
C ILE A 170 12.01 -2.18 -0.95
N GLY A 171 12.70 -1.10 -0.54
CA GLY A 171 14.16 -1.03 -0.65
C GLY A 171 14.85 -2.09 0.22
N CYS A 172 14.40 -2.29 1.46
CA CYS A 172 14.92 -3.36 2.32
C CYS A 172 14.66 -4.76 1.75
N GLU A 173 13.46 -5.02 1.20
CA GLU A 173 13.14 -6.30 0.55
C GLU A 173 13.98 -6.55 -0.70
N LEU A 174 14.19 -5.52 -1.54
CA LEU A 174 15.07 -5.61 -2.71
C LEU A 174 16.52 -5.85 -2.30
N ALA A 175 17.03 -5.12 -1.29
CA ALA A 175 18.39 -5.34 -0.79
C ALA A 175 18.56 -6.79 -0.28
N ALA A 176 17.57 -7.32 0.45
CA ALA A 176 17.58 -8.70 0.91
C ALA A 176 17.53 -9.70 -0.26
N SER A 177 16.67 -9.47 -1.25
CA SER A 177 16.55 -10.33 -2.43
C SER A 177 17.81 -10.34 -3.27
N MET A 178 18.38 -9.17 -3.58
CA MET A 178 19.62 -9.03 -4.35
C MET A 178 20.81 -9.66 -3.63
N ARG A 179 20.92 -9.45 -2.29
CA ARG A 179 21.96 -10.11 -1.49
C ARG A 179 21.83 -11.62 -1.51
N GLY A 180 20.60 -12.14 -1.41
CA GLY A 180 20.33 -13.58 -1.53
C GLY A 180 20.66 -14.17 -2.89
N MET A 181 20.67 -13.36 -3.95
CA MET A 181 21.11 -13.72 -5.31
C MET A 181 22.63 -13.58 -5.52
N GLY A 182 23.39 -13.22 -4.50
CA GLY A 182 24.85 -13.11 -4.56
C GLY A 182 25.40 -11.78 -5.09
N LEU A 183 24.60 -10.72 -5.11
CA LEU A 183 25.07 -9.40 -5.51
C LEU A 183 25.82 -8.71 -4.35
N ASP A 184 26.73 -7.82 -4.68
CA ASP A 184 27.30 -6.85 -3.74
C ASP A 184 26.35 -5.67 -3.62
N VAL A 185 25.71 -5.52 -2.45
CA VAL A 185 24.63 -4.56 -2.25
C VAL A 185 25.04 -3.41 -1.34
N VAL A 186 24.85 -2.19 -1.82
CA VAL A 186 24.87 -0.95 -1.03
C VAL A 186 23.44 -0.45 -0.89
N LEU A 187 22.98 -0.21 0.35
CA LEU A 187 21.67 0.34 0.68
C LEU A 187 21.86 1.74 1.26
N VAL A 188 21.38 2.79 0.58
CA VAL A 188 21.49 4.18 1.02
C VAL A 188 20.16 4.73 1.47
N GLU A 189 20.17 5.49 2.59
CA GLU A 189 18.97 6.08 3.20
C GLU A 189 19.30 7.43 3.83
N PRO A 190 18.63 8.53 3.44
CA PRO A 190 18.85 9.85 4.05
C PRO A 190 18.47 9.92 5.53
N GLN A 191 17.53 9.09 6.00
CA GLN A 191 17.15 8.99 7.40
C GLN A 191 18.25 8.30 8.23
N PRO A 192 18.22 8.43 9.58
CA PRO A 192 19.27 7.89 10.45
C PRO A 192 19.32 6.36 10.51
N ALA A 193 18.30 5.67 9.99
CA ALA A 193 18.24 4.20 9.91
C ALA A 193 17.23 3.74 8.86
N PRO A 194 17.32 2.50 8.35
CA PRO A 194 16.27 1.87 7.55
C PRO A 194 14.92 1.91 8.29
N LEU A 195 13.83 2.14 7.56
CA LEU A 195 12.46 2.20 8.09
C LEU A 195 12.22 3.23 9.21
N ALA A 196 13.15 4.14 9.47
CA ALA A 196 13.05 5.10 10.56
C ALA A 196 11.82 6.01 10.45
N SER A 197 11.38 6.37 9.24
CA SER A 197 10.19 7.18 9.00
C SER A 197 8.88 6.48 9.39
N VAL A 198 8.88 5.14 9.52
CA VAL A 198 7.69 4.33 9.85
C VAL A 198 7.81 3.72 11.24
N LEU A 199 8.96 3.10 11.55
CA LEU A 199 9.17 2.35 12.79
C LEU A 199 9.96 3.13 13.86
N GLY A 200 10.40 4.34 13.56
CA GLY A 200 11.31 5.10 14.42
C GLY A 200 12.75 4.62 14.31
N ALA A 201 13.70 5.47 14.70
CA ALA A 201 15.13 5.22 14.55
C ALA A 201 15.63 4.02 15.37
N GLN A 202 15.06 3.78 16.56
CA GLN A 202 15.45 2.67 17.44
C GLN A 202 15.20 1.30 16.78
N ILE A 203 14.00 1.08 16.26
CA ILE A 203 13.65 -0.18 15.58
C ILE A 203 14.32 -0.24 14.21
N GLY A 204 14.42 0.90 13.52
CA GLY A 204 15.17 1.01 12.27
C GLY A 204 16.62 0.56 12.40
N ALA A 205 17.31 0.90 13.50
CA ALA A 205 18.66 0.44 13.77
C ALA A 205 18.78 -1.10 13.88
N LEU A 206 17.76 -1.77 14.42
CA LEU A 206 17.73 -3.25 14.46
C LEU A 206 17.57 -3.86 13.06
N VAL A 207 16.77 -3.22 12.20
CA VAL A 207 16.65 -3.64 10.79
C VAL A 207 17.98 -3.40 10.06
N GLY A 208 18.63 -2.24 10.28
CA GLY A 208 19.96 -1.96 9.72
C GLY A 208 21.01 -2.99 10.17
N ARG A 209 21.00 -3.39 11.45
CA ARG A 209 21.84 -4.46 11.98
C ARG A 209 21.65 -5.77 11.19
N LEU A 210 20.40 -6.19 10.98
CA LEU A 210 20.10 -7.38 10.21
C LEU A 210 20.69 -7.32 8.79
N HIS A 211 20.50 -6.21 8.07
CA HIS A 211 21.07 -6.04 6.72
C HIS A 211 22.60 -6.12 6.72
N THR A 212 23.26 -5.48 7.71
CA THR A 212 24.72 -5.50 7.84
C THR A 212 25.26 -6.90 8.15
N GLU A 213 24.59 -7.64 9.04
CA GLU A 213 24.95 -9.04 9.37
C GLU A 213 24.80 -9.97 8.15
N GLU A 214 23.85 -9.70 7.24
CA GLU A 214 23.67 -10.41 5.99
C GLU A 214 24.62 -9.93 4.87
N GLY A 215 25.51 -8.96 5.16
CA GLY A 215 26.56 -8.48 4.26
C GLY A 215 26.12 -7.38 3.29
N VAL A 216 25.08 -6.63 3.61
CA VAL A 216 24.72 -5.39 2.89
C VAL A 216 25.50 -4.21 3.49
N ASP A 217 26.10 -3.36 2.65
CA ASP A 217 26.69 -2.08 3.06
C ASP A 217 25.57 -1.05 3.26
N VAL A 218 25.16 -0.87 4.53
CA VAL A 218 24.07 0.05 4.90
C VAL A 218 24.65 1.43 5.20
N ARG A 219 24.24 2.43 4.44
CA ARG A 219 24.66 3.83 4.59
C ARG A 219 23.45 4.70 4.93
N ALA A 220 23.22 4.88 6.21
CA ALA A 220 22.21 5.78 6.76
C ALA A 220 22.74 7.22 6.86
N GLY A 221 21.84 8.21 6.76
CA GLY A 221 22.20 9.63 6.73
C GLY A 221 22.74 10.09 5.36
N VAL A 222 22.67 9.24 4.33
CA VAL A 222 23.26 9.48 3.01
C VAL A 222 22.24 9.20 1.92
N GLY A 223 22.13 10.11 0.95
CA GLY A 223 21.26 9.97 -0.22
C GLY A 223 22.04 9.85 -1.54
N LEU A 224 21.35 9.56 -2.62
CA LEU A 224 21.90 9.63 -3.97
C LEU A 224 21.95 11.09 -4.43
N ALA A 225 23.10 11.54 -4.93
CA ALA A 225 23.29 12.87 -5.53
C ALA A 225 23.21 12.82 -7.05
N SER A 226 23.90 11.85 -7.69
CA SER A 226 23.87 11.71 -9.14
C SER A 226 24.22 10.29 -9.60
N LEU A 227 23.91 10.00 -10.87
CA LEU A 227 24.31 8.76 -11.55
C LEU A 227 25.21 9.09 -12.73
N THR A 228 26.14 8.21 -13.07
CA THR A 228 27.04 8.31 -14.20
C THR A 228 26.97 7.07 -15.08
N GLY A 229 27.24 7.24 -16.36
CA GLY A 229 27.27 6.15 -17.35
C GLY A 229 27.05 6.65 -18.78
N GLU A 230 27.37 5.81 -19.76
CA GLU A 230 27.10 6.04 -21.17
C GLU A 230 26.04 5.04 -21.65
N GLY A 231 24.77 5.49 -21.76
CA GLY A 231 23.61 4.64 -22.10
C GLY A 231 23.19 3.65 -21.02
N ARG A 232 24.10 3.20 -20.17
CA ARG A 232 23.86 2.34 -18.99
C ARG A 232 24.58 2.90 -17.77
N VAL A 233 23.99 2.69 -16.59
CA VAL A 233 24.59 3.10 -15.33
C VAL A 233 25.92 2.35 -15.09
N SER A 234 26.93 3.07 -14.65
CA SER A 234 28.24 2.52 -14.28
C SER A 234 28.77 3.10 -12.97
N GLY A 235 28.18 4.17 -12.46
CA GLY A 235 28.57 4.79 -11.21
C GLY A 235 27.46 5.63 -10.60
N ALA A 236 27.65 5.90 -9.30
CA ALA A 236 26.80 6.77 -8.49
C ALA A 236 27.64 7.66 -7.59
N VAL A 237 27.19 8.89 -7.38
CA VAL A 237 27.78 9.80 -6.39
C VAL A 237 26.75 10.00 -5.29
N LEU A 238 27.15 9.79 -4.05
CA LEU A 238 26.32 9.97 -2.87
C LEU A 238 26.37 11.41 -2.35
N SER A 239 25.43 11.78 -1.49
CA SER A 239 25.32 13.15 -0.95
C SER A 239 26.51 13.58 -0.08
N ASP A 240 27.29 12.64 0.44
CA ASP A 240 28.54 12.87 1.18
C ASP A 240 29.78 12.96 0.28
N GLY A 241 29.59 12.90 -1.05
CA GLY A 241 30.67 12.92 -2.03
C GLY A 241 31.30 11.55 -2.34
N THR A 242 30.85 10.47 -1.71
CA THR A 242 31.35 9.12 -2.00
C THR A 242 30.97 8.71 -3.42
N GLU A 243 31.95 8.23 -4.18
CA GLU A 243 31.73 7.65 -5.50
C GLU A 243 31.65 6.12 -5.41
N LEU A 244 30.66 5.53 -6.05
CA LEU A 244 30.44 4.09 -6.14
C LEU A 244 30.46 3.65 -7.60
N ALA A 245 31.16 2.57 -7.88
CA ALA A 245 30.95 1.85 -9.12
C ALA A 245 29.75 0.92 -8.95
N VAL A 246 28.77 1.02 -9.85
CA VAL A 246 27.51 0.27 -9.77
C VAL A 246 27.14 -0.29 -11.15
N ASP A 247 26.51 -1.46 -11.18
CA ASP A 247 26.06 -2.13 -12.41
C ASP A 247 24.54 -2.06 -12.56
N VAL A 248 23.82 -1.92 -11.41
CA VAL A 248 22.37 -1.81 -11.33
C VAL A 248 21.96 -0.90 -10.18
N VAL A 249 20.91 -0.11 -10.36
CA VAL A 249 20.33 0.79 -9.34
C VAL A 249 18.84 0.53 -9.22
N ALA A 250 18.35 0.29 -8.00
CA ALA A 250 16.94 0.21 -7.68
C ALA A 250 16.53 1.39 -6.79
N ILE A 251 15.53 2.17 -7.22
CA ILE A 251 15.08 3.37 -6.50
C ILE A 251 13.75 3.08 -5.81
N GLY A 252 13.75 3.09 -4.47
CA GLY A 252 12.61 2.83 -3.60
C GLY A 252 12.38 3.95 -2.58
N ILE A 253 12.15 5.19 -3.05
CA ILE A 253 12.02 6.40 -2.22
C ILE A 253 10.57 6.79 -1.90
N GLY A 254 9.68 5.81 -1.88
CA GLY A 254 8.25 6.01 -1.64
C GLY A 254 7.44 6.16 -2.93
N SER A 255 6.17 6.52 -2.77
CA SER A 255 5.15 6.51 -3.80
C SER A 255 4.27 7.76 -3.73
N VAL A 256 3.48 7.97 -4.79
CA VAL A 256 2.46 9.01 -4.88
C VAL A 256 1.15 8.39 -5.35
N PRO A 257 -0.01 8.84 -4.85
CA PRO A 257 -1.30 8.36 -5.32
C PRO A 257 -1.54 8.74 -6.79
N VAL A 258 -2.09 7.78 -7.56
CA VAL A 258 -2.38 7.96 -8.98
C VAL A 258 -3.73 8.69 -9.11
N THR A 259 -3.69 10.01 -9.02
CA THR A 259 -4.87 10.90 -9.05
C THR A 259 -4.86 11.88 -10.22
N GLY A 260 -3.78 11.94 -11.02
CA GLY A 260 -3.62 12.94 -12.08
C GLY A 260 -4.74 12.94 -13.12
N TRP A 261 -5.31 11.78 -13.43
CA TRP A 261 -6.44 11.64 -14.35
C TRP A 261 -7.77 12.23 -13.82
N LEU A 262 -7.85 12.51 -12.51
CA LEU A 262 -8.99 13.17 -11.86
C LEU A 262 -8.84 14.71 -11.78
N GLU A 263 -7.70 15.26 -12.15
CA GLU A 263 -7.47 16.70 -12.13
C GLU A 263 -8.47 17.43 -13.04
N GLY A 264 -9.06 18.51 -12.54
CA GLY A 264 -10.07 19.27 -13.27
C GLY A 264 -11.49 18.66 -13.26
N SER A 265 -11.69 17.45 -12.74
CA SER A 265 -13.01 16.82 -12.65
C SER A 265 -13.91 17.40 -11.55
N GLY A 266 -13.32 18.12 -10.59
CA GLY A 266 -14.03 18.60 -9.40
C GLY A 266 -14.15 17.56 -8.27
N ILE A 267 -13.54 16.38 -8.39
CA ILE A 267 -13.32 15.45 -7.27
C ILE A 267 -12.25 16.06 -6.35
N GLU A 268 -12.51 16.08 -5.05
CA GLU A 268 -11.57 16.62 -4.07
C GLU A 268 -10.37 15.73 -3.89
N LEU A 269 -9.17 16.31 -4.12
CA LEU A 269 -7.88 15.66 -4.05
C LEU A 269 -7.00 16.30 -2.96
N GLY A 270 -6.22 15.48 -2.31
CA GLY A 270 -5.19 15.87 -1.36
C GLY A 270 -4.01 14.90 -1.46
N ASN A 271 -3.57 14.32 -0.34
CA ASN A 271 -2.67 13.16 -0.39
C ASN A 271 -3.46 11.89 -0.76
N GLY A 272 -4.07 11.88 -1.95
CA GLY A 272 -5.00 10.88 -2.47
C GLY A 272 -6.38 11.48 -2.74
N VAL A 273 -7.34 10.62 -3.07
CA VAL A 273 -8.75 10.99 -3.25
C VAL A 273 -9.39 11.14 -1.87
N LEU A 274 -9.94 12.32 -1.56
CA LEU A 274 -10.56 12.58 -0.26
C LEU A 274 -11.95 11.96 -0.19
N CYS A 275 -12.16 11.14 0.85
CA CYS A 275 -13.39 10.39 1.05
C CYS A 275 -13.92 10.53 2.48
N ASP A 276 -15.21 10.28 2.64
CA ASP A 276 -15.82 10.08 3.95
C ASP A 276 -15.39 8.74 4.60
N GLU A 277 -16.04 8.37 5.70
CA GLU A 277 -15.73 7.15 6.47
C GLU A 277 -16.17 5.84 5.80
N VAL A 278 -16.87 5.91 4.67
CA VAL A 278 -17.29 4.72 3.89
C VAL A 278 -16.67 4.70 2.49
N GLY A 279 -15.82 5.67 2.16
CA GLY A 279 -15.11 5.74 0.89
C GLY A 279 -15.80 6.57 -0.19
N ARG A 280 -16.89 7.31 0.12
CA ARG A 280 -17.55 8.19 -0.81
C ARG A 280 -16.83 9.53 -0.91
N THR A 281 -16.65 10.05 -2.11
CA THR A 281 -16.03 11.37 -2.36
C THR A 281 -17.04 12.50 -2.15
N ASN A 282 -16.66 13.71 -2.55
CA ASN A 282 -17.59 14.85 -2.66
C ASN A 282 -18.63 14.71 -3.81
N ASP A 283 -18.53 13.66 -4.63
CA ASP A 283 -19.55 13.25 -5.60
C ASP A 283 -20.28 12.01 -5.07
N PRO A 284 -21.63 12.00 -5.01
CA PRO A 284 -22.38 10.90 -4.43
C PRO A 284 -22.23 9.56 -5.19
N HIS A 285 -21.78 9.59 -6.45
CA HIS A 285 -21.61 8.43 -7.32
C HIS A 285 -20.14 8.06 -7.56
N VAL A 286 -19.20 8.70 -6.85
CA VAL A 286 -17.78 8.43 -6.97
C VAL A 286 -17.18 8.06 -5.62
N TRP A 287 -16.52 6.92 -5.58
CA TRP A 287 -15.94 6.30 -4.41
C TRP A 287 -14.43 6.09 -4.62
N ALA A 288 -13.68 5.90 -3.55
CA ALA A 288 -12.29 5.47 -3.68
C ALA A 288 -11.86 4.51 -2.56
N ILE A 289 -11.04 3.52 -2.92
CA ILE A 289 -10.50 2.50 -2.02
C ILE A 289 -9.03 2.18 -2.32
N GLY A 290 -8.39 1.50 -1.39
CA GLY A 290 -6.99 1.09 -1.47
C GLY A 290 -6.03 2.27 -1.28
N ASP A 291 -4.81 2.09 -1.77
CA ASP A 291 -3.70 3.02 -1.49
C ASP A 291 -3.92 4.45 -2.05
N VAL A 292 -4.80 4.63 -3.03
CA VAL A 292 -5.13 5.95 -3.61
C VAL A 292 -6.06 6.76 -2.72
N ALA A 293 -6.81 6.11 -1.82
CA ALA A 293 -7.91 6.70 -1.08
C ALA A 293 -7.47 7.25 0.28
N ALA A 294 -7.82 8.49 0.57
CA ALA A 294 -7.61 9.13 1.86
C ALA A 294 -8.97 9.29 2.56
N TRP A 295 -9.29 8.35 3.44
CA TRP A 295 -10.56 8.32 4.14
C TRP A 295 -10.56 9.21 5.38
N ARG A 296 -11.72 9.77 5.70
CA ARG A 296 -11.91 10.54 6.94
C ARG A 296 -11.55 9.67 8.14
N HIS A 297 -10.78 10.24 9.06
CA HIS A 297 -10.30 9.54 10.24
C HIS A 297 -10.98 10.10 11.51
N GLU A 298 -11.23 9.21 12.48
CA GLU A 298 -11.89 9.58 13.75
C GLU A 298 -11.17 10.70 14.52
N SER A 299 -9.84 10.75 14.43
CA SER A 299 -9.03 11.83 15.04
C SER A 299 -9.10 13.18 14.29
N GLY A 300 -9.91 13.26 13.23
CA GLY A 300 -10.04 14.42 12.34
C GLY A 300 -9.11 14.34 11.12
N GLY A 301 -9.52 15.04 10.06
CA GLY A 301 -8.82 15.05 8.78
C GLY A 301 -8.98 13.76 7.97
N HIS A 302 -8.10 13.59 6.97
CA HIS A 302 -8.10 12.41 6.10
C HIS A 302 -6.79 11.66 6.26
N LYS A 303 -6.86 10.33 6.28
CA LYS A 303 -5.70 9.44 6.38
C LYS A 303 -5.69 8.42 5.24
N ARG A 304 -4.54 8.30 4.60
CA ARG A 304 -4.28 7.27 3.60
C ARG A 304 -3.43 6.16 4.22
N VAL A 305 -3.82 4.90 4.02
CA VAL A 305 -3.17 3.73 4.61
C VAL A 305 -2.78 2.78 3.49
N GLU A 306 -1.48 2.56 3.32
CA GLU A 306 -0.87 1.74 2.26
C GLU A 306 -0.64 0.30 2.76
N HIS A 307 -1.66 -0.34 3.34
CA HIS A 307 -1.54 -1.71 3.83
C HIS A 307 -2.37 -2.66 2.98
N TRP A 308 -1.82 -3.82 2.69
CA TRP A 308 -2.49 -4.87 1.90
C TRP A 308 -3.87 -5.25 2.48
N SER A 309 -3.98 -5.40 3.80
CA SER A 309 -5.25 -5.71 4.47
C SER A 309 -6.26 -4.56 4.36
N ASN A 310 -5.81 -3.30 4.38
CA ASN A 310 -6.67 -2.13 4.33
C ASN A 310 -7.51 -2.07 3.04
N ALA A 311 -6.97 -2.53 1.91
CA ALA A 311 -7.72 -2.59 0.65
C ALA A 311 -8.95 -3.50 0.75
N GLY A 312 -8.83 -4.64 1.43
CA GLY A 312 -9.95 -5.55 1.69
C GLY A 312 -10.97 -4.97 2.68
N ASP A 313 -10.49 -4.38 3.77
CA ASP A 313 -11.35 -3.76 4.78
C ASP A 313 -12.17 -2.61 4.17
N GLN A 314 -11.54 -1.75 3.38
CA GLN A 314 -12.21 -0.65 2.67
C GLN A 314 -13.21 -1.16 1.62
N ALA A 315 -12.86 -2.19 0.85
CA ALA A 315 -13.75 -2.79 -0.14
C ALA A 315 -15.03 -3.34 0.52
N LYS A 316 -14.90 -4.00 1.66
CA LYS A 316 -16.03 -4.52 2.43
C LYS A 316 -16.95 -3.40 2.94
N ILE A 317 -16.38 -2.34 3.51
CA ILE A 317 -17.15 -1.19 4.01
C ILE A 317 -17.88 -0.50 2.86
N LEU A 318 -17.17 -0.23 1.76
CA LEU A 318 -17.75 0.38 0.56
C LEU A 318 -18.88 -0.46 -0.02
N ALA A 319 -18.68 -1.76 -0.20
CA ALA A 319 -19.69 -2.67 -0.73
C ALA A 319 -20.95 -2.68 0.13
N GLY A 320 -20.78 -2.73 1.46
CA GLY A 320 -21.89 -2.63 2.41
C GLY A 320 -22.65 -1.31 2.32
N ALA A 321 -21.93 -0.18 2.16
CA ALA A 321 -22.53 1.15 2.02
C ALA A 321 -23.28 1.30 0.68
N LEU A 322 -22.70 0.78 -0.42
CA LEU A 322 -23.28 0.86 -1.76
C LEU A 322 -24.54 -0.01 -1.89
N THR A 323 -24.57 -1.19 -1.25
CA THR A 323 -25.70 -2.13 -1.31
C THR A 323 -26.71 -1.94 -0.17
N GLY A 324 -26.43 -1.05 0.79
CA GLY A 324 -27.28 -0.85 1.96
C GLY A 324 -27.24 -2.01 2.98
N THR A 325 -26.26 -2.92 2.89
CA THR A 325 -26.10 -4.08 3.77
C THR A 325 -25.04 -3.86 4.87
N GLY A 326 -24.40 -2.68 4.89
CA GLY A 326 -23.33 -2.36 5.82
C GLY A 326 -23.79 -2.34 7.29
N ASP A 327 -22.91 -2.84 8.16
CA ASP A 327 -23.10 -2.73 9.62
C ASP A 327 -22.22 -1.60 10.16
N PRO A 328 -22.80 -0.42 10.47
CA PRO A 328 -22.04 0.71 11.01
C PRO A 328 -21.52 0.45 12.44
N SER A 329 -21.96 -0.60 13.11
CA SER A 329 -21.50 -0.98 14.45
C SER A 329 -20.34 -1.97 14.42
N ALA A 330 -19.89 -2.40 13.24
CA ALA A 330 -18.77 -3.33 13.11
C ALA A 330 -17.49 -2.71 13.71
N PRO A 331 -16.77 -3.43 14.57
CA PRO A 331 -15.57 -2.88 15.19
C PRO A 331 -14.48 -2.59 14.16
N ALA A 332 -13.79 -1.47 14.34
CA ALA A 332 -12.65 -1.12 13.51
C ALA A 332 -11.59 -2.24 13.56
N GLN A 333 -11.03 -2.57 12.40
CA GLN A 333 -9.96 -3.57 12.30
C GLN A 333 -8.67 -3.01 12.91
N VAL A 334 -7.94 -3.85 13.63
CA VAL A 334 -6.59 -3.52 14.09
C VAL A 334 -5.66 -3.59 12.88
N PRO A 335 -5.04 -2.48 12.46
CA PRO A 335 -4.16 -2.44 11.29
C PRO A 335 -3.05 -3.49 11.38
N TYR A 336 -2.70 -4.07 10.25
CA TYR A 336 -1.64 -5.06 10.15
C TYR A 336 -0.87 -4.91 8.84
N PHE A 337 0.45 -4.93 8.93
CA PHE A 337 1.32 -5.03 7.78
C PHE A 337 2.55 -5.91 8.08
N TRP A 338 3.23 -6.31 7.03
CA TRP A 338 4.45 -7.12 7.15
C TRP A 338 5.46 -6.81 6.05
N SER A 339 6.68 -7.24 6.27
CA SER A 339 7.76 -7.29 5.28
C SER A 339 8.58 -8.55 5.48
N ASP A 340 8.96 -9.20 4.39
CA ASP A 340 9.77 -10.42 4.42
C ASP A 340 11.20 -10.09 3.97
N GLN A 341 12.18 -10.36 4.83
CA GLN A 341 13.59 -10.09 4.59
C GLN A 341 14.44 -11.23 5.14
N TYR A 342 15.32 -11.83 4.32
CA TYR A 342 16.22 -12.92 4.73
C TYR A 342 15.51 -14.13 5.37
N GLY A 343 14.33 -14.48 4.89
CA GLY A 343 13.52 -15.57 5.48
C GLY A 343 12.90 -15.23 6.85
N LEU A 344 13.03 -14.00 7.32
CA LEU A 344 12.39 -13.48 8.51
C LEU A 344 11.25 -12.51 8.13
N LYS A 345 10.21 -12.50 8.95
CA LYS A 345 9.07 -11.61 8.77
C LYS A 345 9.09 -10.49 9.82
N ILE A 346 9.20 -9.24 9.38
CA ILE A 346 8.84 -8.08 10.18
C ILE A 346 7.32 -8.00 10.18
N GLN A 347 6.70 -7.89 11.33
CA GLN A 347 5.25 -7.74 11.46
C GLN A 347 4.96 -6.57 12.36
N ALA A 348 3.99 -5.75 11.96
CA ALA A 348 3.46 -4.66 12.76
C ALA A 348 1.94 -4.84 12.90
N LEU A 349 1.45 -4.76 14.11
CA LEU A 349 0.05 -4.85 14.47
C LEU A 349 -0.33 -3.61 15.27
N GLY A 350 -1.38 -2.93 14.86
CA GLY A 350 -1.78 -1.62 15.40
C GLY A 350 -1.27 -0.44 14.57
N THR A 351 -1.43 0.76 15.10
CA THR A 351 -1.00 2.00 14.46
C THR A 351 0.39 2.38 14.97
N VAL A 352 1.40 2.13 14.15
CA VAL A 352 2.80 2.50 14.44
C VAL A 352 3.01 3.97 14.11
N SER A 353 3.68 4.69 14.99
CA SER A 353 4.19 6.04 14.72
C SER A 353 5.65 6.13 15.17
N PRO A 354 6.53 6.79 14.39
CA PRO A 354 7.92 7.01 14.80
C PRO A 354 8.06 7.90 16.04
N ASP A 355 6.98 8.64 16.39
CA ASP A 355 6.93 9.54 17.54
C ASP A 355 6.40 8.86 18.82
N ASP A 356 5.98 7.61 18.75
CA ASP A 356 5.50 6.86 19.91
C ASP A 356 6.67 6.40 20.79
N ASP A 357 6.40 6.23 22.09
CA ASP A 357 7.36 5.62 23.01
C ASP A 357 7.56 4.14 22.65
N VAL A 358 8.82 3.73 22.47
CA VAL A 358 9.19 2.36 22.10
C VAL A 358 9.71 1.60 23.33
N HIS A 359 9.09 0.49 23.65
CA HIS A 359 9.46 -0.41 24.75
C HIS A 359 10.00 -1.72 24.17
N MET A 360 11.31 -1.95 24.30
CA MET A 360 11.94 -3.21 23.88
C MET A 360 11.54 -4.33 24.83
N ILE A 361 10.84 -5.33 24.33
CA ILE A 361 10.39 -6.50 25.09
C ILE A 361 11.38 -7.65 24.94
N LYS A 362 11.92 -7.82 23.75
CA LYS A 362 12.91 -8.83 23.43
C LYS A 362 13.82 -8.36 22.32
N ASP A 363 15.12 -8.57 22.46
CA ASP A 363 16.12 -8.53 21.39
C ASP A 363 17.16 -9.62 21.66
N ASP A 364 17.26 -10.61 20.78
CA ASP A 364 18.24 -11.69 20.87
C ASP A 364 19.38 -11.56 19.85
N GLY A 365 19.50 -10.36 19.26
CA GLY A 365 20.45 -10.04 18.20
C GLY A 365 19.81 -10.17 16.82
N ARG A 366 19.06 -11.23 16.54
CA ARG A 366 18.45 -11.50 15.22
C ARG A 366 16.93 -11.28 15.21
N LYS A 367 16.26 -11.56 16.31
CA LYS A 367 14.80 -11.41 16.44
C LYS A 367 14.49 -10.42 17.55
N PHE A 368 13.43 -9.65 17.36
CA PHE A 368 12.98 -8.71 18.38
C PHE A 368 11.47 -8.64 18.50
N VAL A 369 10.99 -8.09 19.61
CA VAL A 369 9.62 -7.63 19.85
C VAL A 369 9.68 -6.31 20.57
N ALA A 370 8.95 -5.31 20.08
CA ALA A 370 8.82 -3.99 20.67
C ALA A 370 7.35 -3.59 20.76
N TYR A 371 6.96 -2.97 21.87
CA TYR A 371 5.67 -2.33 22.04
C TYR A 371 5.80 -0.84 21.82
N TYR A 372 4.77 -0.25 21.22
CA TYR A 372 4.64 1.18 21.00
C TYR A 372 3.51 1.70 21.87
N SER A 373 3.71 2.85 22.49
CA SER A 373 2.67 3.49 23.28
C SER A 373 2.64 4.99 23.09
N ARG A 374 1.44 5.56 23.20
CA ARG A 374 1.20 6.99 23.26
C ARG A 374 0.29 7.30 24.42
N ASP A 375 0.64 8.31 25.22
CA ASP A 375 -0.12 8.71 26.40
C ASP A 375 -0.40 7.55 27.37
N GLY A 376 0.54 6.61 27.48
CA GLY A 376 0.44 5.43 28.35
C GLY A 376 -0.44 4.30 27.82
N VAL A 377 -0.94 4.39 26.60
CA VAL A 377 -1.79 3.38 25.95
C VAL A 377 -1.00 2.64 24.85
N LEU A 378 -1.15 1.31 24.78
CA LEU A 378 -0.56 0.49 23.72
C LEU A 378 -1.19 0.86 22.36
N THR A 379 -0.37 1.33 21.42
CA THR A 379 -0.80 1.69 20.06
C THR A 379 -0.46 0.63 19.03
N ALA A 380 0.71 -0.03 19.18
CA ALA A 380 1.14 -1.06 18.24
C ALA A 380 2.16 -2.03 18.87
N VAL A 381 2.36 -3.13 18.17
CA VAL A 381 3.42 -4.10 18.45
C VAL A 381 4.15 -4.42 17.15
N VAL A 382 5.48 -4.31 17.18
CA VAL A 382 6.34 -4.67 16.05
C VAL A 382 7.26 -5.81 16.47
N GLY A 383 7.41 -6.80 15.60
CA GLY A 383 8.32 -7.90 15.83
C GLY A 383 8.98 -8.42 14.57
N LEU A 384 10.23 -8.86 14.68
CA LEU A 384 10.96 -9.59 13.65
C LEU A 384 11.07 -11.06 14.04
N GLY A 385 10.61 -11.98 13.18
CA GLY A 385 10.65 -13.42 13.42
C GLY A 385 9.89 -13.89 14.68
N SER A 386 8.88 -13.14 15.11
CA SER A 386 8.17 -13.32 16.38
C SER A 386 6.65 -13.26 16.22
N ALA A 387 6.11 -13.83 15.15
CA ALA A 387 4.70 -13.74 14.75
C ALA A 387 3.70 -14.02 15.88
N GLY A 388 3.92 -15.11 16.64
CA GLY A 388 3.05 -15.48 17.74
C GLY A 388 2.99 -14.44 18.87
N ALA A 389 4.12 -13.76 19.16
CA ALA A 389 4.17 -12.69 20.16
C ALA A 389 3.43 -11.44 19.68
N VAL A 390 3.57 -11.08 18.42
CA VAL A 390 2.86 -9.94 17.80
C VAL A 390 1.36 -10.18 17.77
N MET A 391 0.91 -11.31 17.21
CA MET A 391 -0.51 -11.56 16.98
C MET A 391 -1.32 -11.73 18.28
N LYS A 392 -0.73 -12.21 19.37
CA LYS A 392 -1.37 -12.28 20.69
C LYS A 392 -1.81 -10.93 21.24
N MET A 393 -1.23 -9.83 20.75
CA MET A 393 -1.50 -8.49 21.24
C MET A 393 -2.73 -7.82 20.60
N ARG A 394 -3.35 -8.43 19.58
CA ARG A 394 -4.49 -7.87 18.84
C ARG A 394 -5.62 -7.37 19.77
N ALA A 395 -6.07 -8.22 20.68
CA ALA A 395 -7.14 -7.86 21.61
C ALA A 395 -6.73 -6.76 22.61
N LYS A 396 -5.44 -6.69 22.98
CA LYS A 396 -4.91 -5.66 23.87
C LYS A 396 -4.83 -4.29 23.16
N ILE A 397 -4.44 -4.28 21.90
CA ILE A 397 -4.42 -3.06 21.08
C ILE A 397 -5.86 -2.57 20.86
N ALA A 398 -6.78 -3.46 20.46
CA ALA A 398 -8.19 -3.12 20.27
C ALA A 398 -8.86 -2.56 21.53
N ALA A 399 -8.44 -3.03 22.71
CA ALA A 399 -8.95 -2.57 24.00
C ALA A 399 -8.26 -1.31 24.55
N GLY A 400 -7.24 -0.75 23.85
CA GLY A 400 -6.47 0.38 24.36
C GLY A 400 -5.78 0.08 25.69
N ALA A 401 -5.14 -1.10 25.83
CA ALA A 401 -4.57 -1.57 27.08
C ALA A 401 -3.49 -0.61 27.62
N PRO A 402 -3.45 -0.31 28.94
CA PRO A 402 -2.39 0.45 29.57
C PRO A 402 -1.02 -0.24 29.38
N ILE A 403 -0.03 0.49 28.89
CA ILE A 403 1.31 -0.07 28.64
C ILE A 403 1.99 -0.55 29.91
N ALA A 404 1.77 0.13 31.05
CA ALA A 404 2.35 -0.23 32.33
C ALA A 404 1.99 -1.64 32.78
N ASP A 405 0.74 -2.06 32.57
CA ASP A 405 0.25 -3.40 32.94
C ASP A 405 0.96 -4.49 32.12
N LEU A 406 1.24 -4.18 30.85
CA LEU A 406 1.89 -5.11 29.93
C LEU A 406 3.39 -5.26 30.26
N LEU A 407 4.05 -4.16 30.60
CA LEU A 407 5.47 -4.16 30.98
C LEU A 407 5.67 -4.90 32.30
N ALA A 408 4.76 -4.72 33.29
CA ALA A 408 4.82 -5.43 34.56
C ALA A 408 4.60 -6.95 34.42
N ALA A 409 3.85 -7.38 33.40
CA ALA A 409 3.59 -8.79 33.10
C ALA A 409 4.70 -9.47 32.26
N THR A 410 5.65 -8.71 31.76
CA THR A 410 6.78 -9.23 30.95
C THR A 410 7.90 -9.69 31.88
N PRO A 411 8.31 -10.97 31.86
CA PRO A 411 9.45 -11.43 32.63
C PRO A 411 10.72 -10.65 32.23
N ALA A 412 11.53 -10.28 33.20
CA ALA A 412 12.81 -9.62 33.01
C ALA A 412 13.82 -10.50 32.25
#